data_f34d26ee7a45d07f0a9b1502fbafbf4c
#
_entry.id   f34d26ee7a45d07f0a9b1502fbafbf4c
#
_cell.length_a   1.000
_cell.length_b   1.000
_cell.length_c   1.000
_cell.angle_alpha   90.00
_cell.angle_beta   90.00
_cell.angle_gamma   90.00
#
_symmetry.space_group_name_H-M   'P 1'
#
loop_
_entity.id
_entity.type
_entity.pdbx_description
1 polymer ?
#
loop_
_entity_poly.entity_id
_entity_poly.type
_entity_poly.pdbx_seq_one_letter_code
_entity_poly.pdbx_strand_id
1 'polypeptide(L)'
;MELGRDSRRFGIAWVLFALALALHVTDEATHDFLTTYNASVHAIRARLPFLPVPTFTFAVWLTGLIAGILLLLALSPFAFRGNRALRLIALPLALIVGVFNSGLHIASSLYFHRWMPGVYSSPFLLAAGLYLLYAAFRAKKHLVTSHAVLG
;
A
#
# COMPACT_ATOMS: atom_id res chain seq x y z
N MET A 1 -27.41 -10.49 6.24
CA MET A 1 -27.26 -9.53 5.12
C MET A 1 -26.06 -8.57 5.29
N GLU A 2 -25.65 -8.18 6.48
CA GLU A 2 -24.52 -7.24 6.73
C GLU A 2 -23.15 -7.83 6.43
N LEU A 3 -22.88 -9.09 6.81
CA LEU A 3 -21.61 -9.77 6.55
C LEU A 3 -21.23 -9.80 5.06
N GLY A 4 -22.23 -9.95 4.17
CA GLY A 4 -21.99 -9.93 2.72
C GLY A 4 -21.60 -8.53 2.20
N ARG A 5 -22.17 -7.47 2.79
CA ARG A 5 -21.83 -6.08 2.44
C ARG A 5 -20.42 -5.70 2.87
N ASP A 6 -19.99 -6.12 4.06
CA ASP A 6 -18.65 -5.81 4.57
C ASP A 6 -17.57 -6.57 3.80
N SER A 7 -17.81 -7.82 3.42
CA SER A 7 -16.91 -8.59 2.57
C SER A 7 -16.78 -7.97 1.17
N ARG A 8 -17.90 -7.54 0.58
CA ARG A 8 -17.90 -6.83 -0.71
C ARG A 8 -17.15 -5.50 -0.63
N ARG A 9 -17.36 -4.70 0.44
CA ARG A 9 -16.58 -3.45 0.65
C ARG A 9 -15.10 -3.71 0.74
N PHE A 10 -14.71 -4.71 1.52
CA PHE A 10 -13.31 -5.08 1.67
C PHE A 10 -12.70 -5.51 0.33
N GLY A 11 -13.40 -6.33 -0.46
CA GLY A 11 -12.96 -6.72 -1.80
C GLY A 11 -12.80 -5.53 -2.75
N ILE A 12 -13.75 -4.58 -2.74
CA ILE A 12 -13.66 -3.34 -3.54
C ILE A 12 -12.47 -2.51 -3.08
N ALA A 13 -12.29 -2.29 -1.78
CA ALA A 13 -11.16 -1.52 -1.24
C ALA A 13 -9.82 -2.16 -1.59
N TRP A 14 -9.72 -3.49 -1.54
CA TRP A 14 -8.54 -4.25 -1.93
C TRP A 14 -8.17 -4.04 -3.40
N VAL A 15 -9.13 -4.15 -4.31
CA VAL A 15 -8.90 -3.96 -5.76
C VAL A 15 -8.52 -2.50 -6.05
N LEU A 16 -9.24 -1.53 -5.46
CA LEU A 16 -8.91 -0.11 -5.63
C LEU A 16 -7.49 0.21 -5.13
N PHE A 17 -7.07 -0.40 -4.02
CA PHE A 17 -5.71 -0.26 -3.53
C PHE A 17 -4.67 -0.83 -4.50
N ALA A 18 -4.90 -2.03 -5.05
CA ALA A 18 -4.01 -2.62 -6.03
C ALA A 18 -3.89 -1.78 -7.31
N LEU A 19 -4.99 -1.20 -7.79
CA LEU A 19 -5.01 -0.31 -8.95
C LEU A 19 -4.33 1.03 -8.67
N ALA A 20 -4.55 1.61 -7.48
CA ALA A 20 -3.88 2.83 -7.06
C ALA A 20 -2.36 2.61 -6.90
N LEU A 21 -1.94 1.44 -6.41
CA LEU A 21 -0.54 1.05 -6.34
C LEU A 21 0.06 0.89 -7.74
N ALA A 22 -0.67 0.29 -8.70
CA ALA A 22 -0.22 0.20 -10.09
C ALA A 22 0.00 1.58 -10.73
N LEU A 23 -0.93 2.51 -10.49
CA LEU A 23 -0.79 3.90 -10.93
C LEU A 23 0.44 4.56 -10.29
N HIS A 24 0.66 4.33 -9.00
CA HIS A 24 1.79 4.89 -8.26
C HIS A 24 3.14 4.37 -8.76
N VAL A 25 3.26 3.06 -8.98
CA VAL A 25 4.46 2.46 -9.56
C VAL A 25 4.73 2.99 -10.97
N THR A 26 3.68 3.24 -11.77
CA THR A 26 3.83 3.87 -13.09
C THR A 26 4.35 5.30 -12.98
N ASP A 27 3.83 6.10 -12.06
CA ASP A 27 4.31 7.45 -11.77
C ASP A 27 5.80 7.43 -11.38
N GLU A 28 6.18 6.59 -10.42
CA GLU A 28 7.57 6.43 -9.99
C GLU A 28 8.50 5.98 -11.13
N ALA A 29 8.05 5.01 -11.94
CA ALA A 29 8.85 4.46 -13.04
C ALA A 29 9.07 5.47 -14.17
N THR A 30 8.12 6.38 -14.40
CA THR A 30 8.20 7.40 -15.47
C THR A 30 8.91 8.68 -15.03
N HIS A 31 9.10 8.89 -13.73
CA HIS A 31 9.74 10.09 -13.16
C HIS A 31 11.06 9.80 -12.43
N ASP A 32 11.76 8.74 -12.82
CA ASP A 32 13.12 8.41 -12.34
C ASP A 32 13.25 8.30 -10.82
N PHE A 33 12.25 7.71 -10.16
CA PHE A 33 12.24 7.50 -8.71
C PHE A 33 13.48 6.75 -8.21
N LEU A 34 13.92 5.74 -8.94
CA LEU A 34 14.96 4.83 -8.47
C LEU A 34 16.33 5.50 -8.32
N THR A 35 16.64 6.48 -9.17
CA THR A 35 17.86 7.30 -9.03
C THR A 35 17.83 8.07 -7.71
N THR A 36 16.68 8.71 -7.38
CA THR A 36 16.52 9.44 -6.12
C THR A 36 16.55 8.49 -4.91
N TYR A 37 15.91 7.34 -5.01
CA TYR A 37 15.89 6.31 -3.96
C TYR A 37 17.28 5.76 -3.67
N ASN A 38 18.01 5.28 -4.69
CA ASN A 38 19.35 4.71 -4.52
C ASN A 38 20.35 5.74 -3.98
N ALA A 39 20.30 7.00 -4.43
CA ALA A 39 21.12 8.07 -3.88
C ALA A 39 20.83 8.31 -2.38
N SER A 40 19.54 8.30 -2.00
CA SER A 40 19.12 8.43 -0.60
C SER A 40 19.62 7.25 0.26
N VAL A 41 19.54 6.02 -0.27
CA VAL A 41 20.07 4.82 0.40
C VAL A 41 21.57 4.91 0.63
N HIS A 42 22.34 5.36 -0.37
CA HIS A 42 23.79 5.57 -0.21
C HIS A 42 24.10 6.60 0.88
N ALA A 43 23.36 7.72 0.93
CA ALA A 43 23.54 8.73 1.97
C ALA A 43 23.17 8.20 3.38
N ILE A 44 22.12 7.39 3.49
CA ILE A 44 21.71 6.74 4.75
C ILE A 44 22.79 5.77 5.21
N ARG A 45 23.27 4.89 4.33
CA ARG A 45 24.32 3.91 4.67
C ARG A 45 25.65 4.57 5.08
N ALA A 46 25.98 5.72 4.50
CA ALA A 46 27.16 6.48 4.90
C ALA A 46 27.07 7.00 6.34
N ARG A 47 25.87 7.29 6.84
CA ARG A 47 25.62 7.78 8.21
C ARG A 47 25.28 6.68 9.20
N LEU A 48 24.61 5.64 8.74
CA LEU A 48 24.08 4.53 9.52
C LEU A 48 24.44 3.19 8.86
N PRO A 49 25.72 2.76 8.93
CA PRO A 49 26.22 1.61 8.19
C PRO A 49 25.61 0.27 8.65
N PHE A 50 24.99 0.23 9.83
CA PHE A 50 24.31 -0.94 10.36
C PHE A 50 22.90 -1.16 9.75
N LEU A 51 22.35 -0.18 9.03
CA LEU A 51 21.03 -0.31 8.39
C LEU A 51 21.14 -1.02 7.03
N PRO A 52 20.60 -2.26 6.88
CA PRO A 52 20.69 -3.03 5.63
C PRO A 52 19.64 -2.60 4.61
N VAL A 53 19.57 -1.31 4.27
CA VAL A 53 18.63 -0.81 3.25
C VAL A 53 19.14 -1.19 1.87
N PRO A 54 18.42 -1.97 1.04
CA PRO A 54 18.88 -2.41 -0.26
C PRO A 54 18.82 -1.29 -1.31
N THR A 55 19.73 -1.34 -2.29
CA THR A 55 19.62 -0.64 -3.57
C THR A 55 19.13 -1.61 -4.64
N PHE A 56 18.49 -1.09 -5.68
CA PHE A 56 17.92 -1.92 -6.74
C PHE A 56 18.36 -1.46 -8.12
N THR A 57 18.42 -2.40 -9.07
CA THR A 57 18.38 -2.06 -10.49
C THR A 57 16.93 -1.81 -10.89
N PHE A 58 16.72 -1.02 -11.94
CA PHE A 58 15.36 -0.69 -12.42
C PHE A 58 14.55 -1.95 -12.75
N ALA A 59 15.16 -2.93 -13.41
CA ALA A 59 14.50 -4.18 -13.77
C ALA A 59 14.04 -4.97 -12.54
N VAL A 60 14.89 -5.13 -11.54
CA VAL A 60 14.57 -5.88 -10.30
C VAL A 60 13.47 -5.18 -9.51
N TRP A 61 13.58 -3.87 -9.35
CA TRP A 61 12.62 -3.05 -8.64
C TRP A 61 11.22 -3.10 -9.31
N LEU A 62 11.17 -2.81 -10.61
CA LEU A 62 9.90 -2.78 -11.36
C LEU A 62 9.25 -4.17 -11.44
N THR A 63 10.03 -5.21 -11.73
CA THR A 63 9.51 -6.58 -11.81
C THR A 63 8.95 -7.04 -10.46
N GLY A 64 9.63 -6.73 -9.36
CA GLY A 64 9.15 -7.05 -8.01
C GLY A 64 7.82 -6.36 -7.69
N LEU A 65 7.67 -5.08 -8.05
CA LEU A 65 6.44 -4.33 -7.82
C LEU A 65 5.29 -4.81 -8.71
N ILE A 66 5.55 -5.09 -9.98
CA ILE A 66 4.54 -5.68 -10.90
C ILE A 66 4.08 -7.04 -10.36
N ALA A 67 5.00 -7.90 -9.94
CA ALA A 67 4.66 -9.20 -9.36
C ALA A 67 3.79 -9.04 -8.11
N GLY A 68 4.13 -8.09 -7.22
CA GLY A 68 3.33 -7.76 -6.05
C GLY A 68 1.91 -7.29 -6.40
N ILE A 69 1.76 -6.39 -7.38
CA ILE A 69 0.45 -5.91 -7.85
C ILE A 69 -0.38 -7.05 -8.45
N LEU A 70 0.23 -7.89 -9.28
CA LEU A 70 -0.45 -9.05 -9.86
C LEU A 70 -0.91 -10.04 -8.78
N LEU A 71 -0.09 -10.26 -7.75
CA LEU A 71 -0.45 -11.08 -6.60
C LEU A 71 -1.65 -10.48 -5.85
N LEU A 72 -1.65 -9.17 -5.59
CA LEU A 72 -2.79 -8.50 -4.95
C LEU A 72 -4.07 -8.68 -5.78
N LEU A 73 -4.00 -8.52 -7.08
CA LEU A 73 -5.15 -8.73 -7.97
C LEU A 73 -5.60 -10.20 -8.00
N ALA A 74 -4.67 -11.15 -8.03
CA ALA A 74 -4.98 -12.58 -7.98
C ALA A 74 -5.64 -13.00 -6.66
N LEU A 75 -5.33 -12.31 -5.56
CA LEU A 75 -5.95 -12.54 -4.24
C LEU A 75 -7.31 -11.87 -4.08
N SER A 76 -7.76 -11.04 -5.01
CA SER A 76 -9.02 -10.31 -4.91
C SER A 76 -10.27 -11.18 -4.70
N PRO A 77 -10.42 -12.39 -5.30
CA PRO A 77 -11.57 -13.24 -5.02
C PRO A 77 -11.68 -13.65 -3.54
N PHE A 78 -10.55 -13.86 -2.87
CA PHE A 78 -10.52 -14.16 -1.44
C PHE A 78 -10.85 -12.92 -0.60
N ALA A 79 -10.43 -11.73 -1.03
CA ALA A 79 -10.83 -10.48 -0.39
C ALA A 79 -12.34 -10.27 -0.46
N PHE A 80 -12.99 -10.51 -1.60
CA PHE A 80 -14.44 -10.47 -1.74
C PHE A 80 -15.18 -11.50 -0.88
N ARG A 81 -14.55 -12.62 -0.57
CA ARG A 81 -15.07 -13.63 0.37
C ARG A 81 -14.83 -13.26 1.83
N GLY A 82 -14.16 -12.14 2.10
CA GLY A 82 -13.89 -11.66 3.45
C GLY A 82 -12.85 -12.48 4.21
N ASN A 83 -11.87 -13.04 3.50
CA ASN A 83 -10.80 -13.85 4.09
C ASN A 83 -10.10 -13.12 5.24
N ARG A 84 -10.03 -13.76 6.42
CA ARG A 84 -9.48 -13.18 7.65
C ARG A 84 -7.98 -12.88 7.54
N ALA A 85 -7.21 -13.75 6.91
CA ALA A 85 -5.77 -13.55 6.75
C ALA A 85 -5.49 -12.31 5.89
N LEU A 86 -6.23 -12.13 4.78
CA LEU A 86 -6.08 -10.94 3.94
C LEU A 86 -6.47 -9.65 4.68
N ARG A 87 -7.45 -9.69 5.58
CA ARG A 87 -7.79 -8.52 6.40
C ARG A 87 -6.66 -8.15 7.37
N LEU A 88 -5.97 -9.14 7.93
CA LEU A 88 -4.80 -8.89 8.79
C LEU A 88 -3.63 -8.33 7.98
N ILE A 89 -3.37 -8.86 6.80
CA ILE A 89 -2.32 -8.39 5.88
C ILE A 89 -2.64 -6.99 5.34
N ALA A 90 -3.91 -6.68 5.12
CA ALA A 90 -4.34 -5.37 4.63
C ALA A 90 -3.93 -4.22 5.57
N LEU A 91 -3.85 -4.45 6.89
CA LEU A 91 -3.50 -3.41 7.86
C LEU A 91 -2.08 -2.88 7.65
N PRO A 92 -1.00 -3.69 7.77
CA PRO A 92 0.36 -3.20 7.51
C PRO A 92 0.56 -2.76 6.06
N LEU A 93 -0.06 -3.45 5.10
CA LEU A 93 0.02 -3.08 3.69
C LEU A 93 -0.53 -1.65 3.44
N ALA A 94 -1.72 -1.38 3.91
CA ALA A 94 -2.34 -0.06 3.75
C ALA A 94 -1.62 1.04 4.53
N LEU A 95 -1.11 0.74 5.74
CA LEU A 95 -0.35 1.71 6.53
C LEU A 95 0.99 2.02 5.90
N ILE A 96 1.79 0.99 5.54
CA ILE A 96 3.16 1.19 5.07
C ILE A 96 3.15 1.69 3.63
N VAL A 97 2.45 0.97 2.73
CA VAL A 97 2.47 1.29 1.30
C VAL A 97 1.46 2.38 0.95
N GLY A 98 0.27 2.35 1.55
CA GLY A 98 -0.78 3.34 1.27
C GLY A 98 -0.52 4.69 1.93
N VAL A 99 -0.41 4.70 3.26
CA VAL A 99 -0.37 5.96 4.03
C VAL A 99 1.05 6.49 4.16
N PHE A 100 1.97 5.69 4.67
CA PHE A 100 3.33 6.16 4.97
C PHE A 100 4.11 6.48 3.69
N ASN A 101 4.11 5.59 2.72
CA ASN A 101 4.81 5.82 1.45
C ASN A 101 4.27 7.06 0.72
N SER A 102 2.94 7.16 0.55
CA SER A 102 2.33 8.35 -0.07
C SER A 102 2.61 9.63 0.71
N GLY A 103 2.57 9.55 2.04
CA GLY A 103 2.90 10.66 2.92
C GLY A 103 4.34 11.15 2.73
N LEU A 104 5.30 10.23 2.55
CA LEU A 104 6.70 10.57 2.28
C LEU A 104 6.87 11.31 0.94
N HIS A 105 6.21 10.85 -0.14
CA HIS A 105 6.29 11.54 -1.44
C HIS A 105 5.72 12.96 -1.37
N ILE A 106 4.56 13.13 -0.72
CA ILE A 106 3.93 14.43 -0.51
C ILE A 106 4.83 15.33 0.35
N ALA A 107 5.28 14.83 1.50
CA ALA A 107 6.13 15.58 2.42
C ALA A 107 7.48 15.97 1.78
N SER A 108 8.10 15.04 1.04
CA SER A 108 9.35 15.32 0.33
C SER A 108 9.16 16.40 -0.73
N SER A 109 8.07 16.36 -1.50
CA SER A 109 7.77 17.37 -2.51
C SER A 109 7.57 18.75 -1.89
N LEU A 110 6.87 18.84 -0.76
CA LEU A 110 6.69 20.08 -0.01
C LEU A 110 8.01 20.59 0.57
N TYR A 111 8.80 19.72 1.18
CA TYR A 111 10.06 20.08 1.82
C TYR A 111 11.10 20.59 0.82
N PHE A 112 11.24 19.92 -0.33
CA PHE A 112 12.20 20.33 -1.37
C PHE A 112 11.65 21.38 -2.34
N HIS A 113 10.41 21.82 -2.17
CA HIS A 113 9.72 22.77 -3.08
C HIS A 113 9.80 22.36 -4.55
N ARG A 114 9.71 21.05 -4.82
CA ARG A 114 9.73 20.48 -6.19
C ARG A 114 8.88 19.23 -6.26
N TRP A 115 8.38 18.93 -7.45
CA TRP A 115 7.65 17.70 -7.72
C TRP A 115 8.60 16.51 -7.64
N MET A 116 8.44 15.68 -6.60
CA MET A 116 9.20 14.45 -6.44
C MET A 116 8.51 13.30 -7.19
N PRO A 117 9.27 12.32 -7.72
CA PRO A 117 8.69 11.11 -8.32
C PRO A 117 7.65 10.46 -7.39
N GLY A 118 6.53 9.99 -7.95
CA GLY A 118 5.46 9.36 -7.18
C GLY A 118 4.45 10.34 -6.54
N VAL A 119 4.71 11.65 -6.53
CA VAL A 119 3.82 12.62 -5.86
C VAL A 119 2.48 12.80 -6.56
N TYR A 120 2.43 12.67 -7.89
CA TYR A 120 1.19 12.87 -8.66
C TYR A 120 0.13 11.81 -8.34
N SER A 121 0.56 10.59 -8.11
CA SER A 121 -0.30 9.45 -7.78
C SER A 121 -0.49 9.23 -6.27
N SER A 122 0.35 9.84 -5.43
CA SER A 122 0.30 9.69 -3.97
C SER A 122 -1.05 10.02 -3.33
N PRO A 123 -1.82 11.06 -3.74
CA PRO A 123 -3.14 11.30 -3.18
C PRO A 123 -4.13 10.15 -3.42
N PHE A 124 -4.04 9.50 -4.59
CA PHE A 124 -4.91 8.36 -4.93
C PHE A 124 -4.53 7.13 -4.11
N LEU A 125 -3.23 6.84 -3.96
CA LEU A 125 -2.75 5.72 -3.17
C LEU A 125 -3.05 5.93 -1.67
N LEU A 126 -2.91 7.16 -1.17
CA LEU A 126 -3.28 7.53 0.19
C LEU A 126 -4.78 7.29 0.44
N ALA A 127 -5.64 7.80 -0.43
CA ALA A 127 -7.09 7.62 -0.30
C ALA A 127 -7.49 6.13 -0.35
N ALA A 128 -6.90 5.36 -1.27
CA ALA A 128 -7.13 3.92 -1.38
C ALA A 128 -6.62 3.17 -0.14
N GLY A 129 -5.46 3.55 0.41
CA GLY A 129 -4.90 3.00 1.64
C GLY A 129 -5.81 3.26 2.85
N LEU A 130 -6.27 4.50 3.03
CA LEU A 130 -7.22 4.86 4.09
C LEU A 130 -8.55 4.10 3.96
N TYR A 131 -9.05 3.95 2.73
CA TYR A 131 -10.26 3.19 2.48
C TYR A 131 -10.08 1.69 2.77
N LEU A 132 -8.92 1.12 2.42
CA LEU A 132 -8.60 -0.27 2.74
C LEU A 132 -8.51 -0.50 4.25
N LEU A 133 -7.86 0.41 5.00
CA LEU A 133 -7.83 0.38 6.46
C LEU A 133 -9.24 0.41 7.05
N TYR A 134 -10.06 1.37 6.63
CA TYR A 134 -11.44 1.49 7.09
C TYR A 134 -12.24 0.21 6.84
N ALA A 135 -12.15 -0.36 5.65
CA ALA A 135 -12.88 -1.57 5.28
C ALA A 135 -12.40 -2.81 6.08
N ALA A 136 -11.09 -2.92 6.34
CA ALA A 136 -10.51 -3.99 7.15
C ALA A 136 -10.94 -3.91 8.62
N PHE A 137 -10.97 -2.72 9.21
CA PHE A 137 -11.39 -2.53 10.62
C PHE A 137 -12.88 -2.77 10.86
N ARG A 138 -13.76 -2.29 9.97
CA ARG A 138 -15.22 -2.49 10.15
C ARG A 138 -15.58 -3.96 10.25
N ALA A 139 -15.00 -4.77 9.43
CA ALA A 139 -15.26 -6.20 9.43
C ALA A 139 -14.79 -6.94 10.70
N LYS A 140 -13.82 -6.37 11.45
CA LYS A 140 -13.36 -6.92 12.73
C LYS A 140 -14.37 -6.69 13.86
N LYS A 141 -15.07 -5.57 13.86
CA LYS A 141 -16.05 -5.19 14.90
C LYS A 141 -17.21 -6.18 15.00
N HIS A 142 -17.73 -6.64 13.86
CA HIS A 142 -18.87 -7.56 13.82
C HIS A 142 -18.53 -8.98 14.32
N LEU A 143 -17.30 -9.44 14.16
CA LEU A 143 -16.87 -10.75 14.66
C LEU A 143 -16.81 -10.79 16.21
N VAL A 144 -16.37 -9.69 16.83
CA VAL A 144 -16.27 -9.59 18.30
C VAL A 144 -17.65 -9.51 18.95
N THR A 145 -18.57 -8.76 18.35
CA THR A 145 -19.94 -8.59 18.87
C THR A 145 -20.76 -9.88 18.77
N SER A 146 -20.53 -10.68 17.73
CA SER A 146 -21.23 -11.96 17.55
C SER A 146 -20.86 -13.02 18.59
N HIS A 147 -19.59 -13.02 19.06
CA HIS A 147 -19.15 -13.93 20.14
C HIS A 147 -19.61 -13.47 21.54
N ALA A 148 -19.81 -12.18 21.76
CA ALA A 148 -20.27 -11.64 23.04
C ALA A 148 -21.79 -11.84 23.29
N VAL A 149 -22.58 -12.15 22.24
CA VAL A 149 -24.04 -12.40 22.35
C VAL A 149 -24.36 -13.89 22.53
N LEU A 150 -23.42 -14.79 22.27
CA LEU A 150 -23.60 -16.25 22.34
C LEU A 150 -22.92 -16.89 23.58
N GLY A 151 -22.32 -16.12 24.47
CA GLY A 151 -21.73 -16.52 25.75
C GLY A 151 -22.47 -15.84 26.90
#